data_6a7a2e2d3489d3ccafda5c7d103d6a9e
#
_entry.id   6a7a2e2d3489d3ccafda5c7d103d6a9e
#
_cell.length_a   1.000
_cell.length_b   1.000
_cell.length_c   1.000
_cell.angle_alpha   90.00
_cell.angle_beta   90.00
_cell.angle_gamma   90.00
#
_symmetry.space_group_name_H-M   'P 1'
#
loop_
_entity.id
_entity.type
_entity.pdbx_description
1 polymer ?
#
loop_
_entity_poly.entity_id
_entity_poly.type
_entity_poly.pdbx_seq_one_letter_code
_entity_poly.pdbx_strand_id
1 'polypeptide(L)'
;MSEKGSILKDQAEYIFGSISRTVEGITEEDAKWKPTEESNSVAWTLNHMSRIANVSIPRIIMGNQEYTPADWPEDYRDKDYTVEKMLKDIDAAKGVVLKGIGNLTSEQLEEEIPLWRGTEKRKTGIFAYLGELVHHRGQIAYLKGTQKRLKEKE
;
A
#
# COMPACT_ATOMS: atom_id res chain seq x y z
N MET A 1 9.95 -11.82 -18.32
CA MET A 1 10.08 -11.42 -16.90
C MET A 1 11.41 -11.92 -16.39
N SER A 2 12.20 -11.08 -15.71
CA SER A 2 13.45 -11.51 -15.09
C SER A 2 13.20 -12.29 -13.81
N GLU A 3 14.18 -13.08 -13.36
CA GLU A 3 14.09 -13.81 -12.07
C GLU A 3 13.85 -12.86 -10.90
N LYS A 4 14.56 -11.72 -10.84
CA LYS A 4 14.32 -10.68 -9.82
C LYS A 4 12.92 -10.08 -9.91
N GLY A 5 12.42 -9.86 -11.11
CA GLY A 5 11.06 -9.38 -11.34
C GLY A 5 10.01 -10.39 -10.89
N SER A 6 10.26 -11.69 -11.09
CA SER A 6 9.38 -12.76 -10.59
C SER A 6 9.28 -12.74 -9.07
N ILE A 7 10.40 -12.66 -8.37
CA ILE A 7 10.44 -12.62 -6.90
C ILE A 7 9.68 -11.40 -6.36
N LEU A 8 9.92 -10.22 -6.94
CA LEU A 8 9.22 -8.99 -6.53
C LEU A 8 7.70 -9.08 -6.79
N LYS A 9 7.31 -9.69 -7.90
CA LYS A 9 5.89 -9.89 -8.23
C LYS A 9 5.22 -10.85 -7.25
N ASP A 10 5.85 -11.98 -6.94
CA ASP A 10 5.34 -12.96 -5.97
C ASP A 10 5.23 -12.34 -4.58
N GLN A 11 6.22 -11.54 -4.18
CA GLN A 11 6.17 -10.76 -2.94
C GLN A 11 5.00 -9.78 -2.94
N ALA A 12 4.80 -9.02 -4.00
CA ALA A 12 3.69 -8.09 -4.12
C ALA A 12 2.34 -8.81 -4.04
N GLU A 13 2.16 -9.93 -4.74
CA GLU A 13 0.94 -10.72 -4.69
C GLU A 13 0.63 -11.23 -3.28
N TYR A 14 1.64 -11.75 -2.57
CA TYR A 14 1.50 -12.17 -1.18
C TYR A 14 1.09 -11.02 -0.26
N ILE A 15 1.71 -9.84 -0.43
CA ILE A 15 1.44 -8.66 0.38
C ILE A 15 -0.01 -8.18 0.19
N PHE A 16 -0.46 -8.02 -1.05
CA PHE A 16 -1.85 -7.62 -1.33
C PHE A 16 -2.87 -8.63 -0.78
N GLY A 17 -2.60 -9.93 -0.94
CA GLY A 17 -3.43 -10.98 -0.34
C GLY A 17 -3.43 -10.93 1.19
N SER A 18 -2.30 -10.60 1.81
CA SER A 18 -2.18 -10.45 3.25
C SER A 18 -2.93 -9.23 3.78
N ILE A 19 -2.94 -8.11 3.04
CA ILE A 19 -3.74 -6.92 3.36
C ILE A 19 -5.22 -7.31 3.38
N SER A 20 -5.72 -7.94 2.32
CA SER A 20 -7.13 -8.35 2.22
C SER A 20 -7.57 -9.20 3.42
N ARG A 21 -6.76 -10.18 3.82
CA ARG A 21 -7.05 -11.01 5.01
C ARG A 21 -7.03 -10.22 6.32
N THR A 22 -6.11 -9.26 6.44
CA THR A 22 -5.98 -8.45 7.66
C THR A 22 -7.18 -7.54 7.88
N VAL A 23 -7.75 -6.99 6.80
CA VAL A 23 -8.87 -6.03 6.86
C VAL A 23 -10.24 -6.70 6.77
N GLU A 24 -10.28 -8.02 6.59
CA GLU A 24 -11.55 -8.75 6.51
C GLU A 24 -12.44 -8.48 7.72
N GLY A 25 -13.71 -8.15 7.45
CA GLY A 25 -14.73 -7.89 8.48
C GLY A 25 -14.57 -6.58 9.25
N ILE A 26 -13.67 -5.68 8.86
CA ILE A 26 -13.60 -4.34 9.49
C ILE A 26 -14.83 -3.52 9.11
N THR A 27 -15.53 -3.01 10.13
CA THR A 27 -16.64 -2.05 9.98
C THR A 27 -16.12 -0.60 9.88
N GLU A 28 -16.96 0.32 9.43
CA GLU A 28 -16.64 1.76 9.42
C GLU A 28 -16.37 2.30 10.84
N GLU A 29 -17.09 1.82 11.82
CA GLU A 29 -16.89 2.20 13.24
C GLU A 29 -15.54 1.69 13.74
N ASP A 30 -15.21 0.41 13.50
CA ASP A 30 -13.93 -0.17 13.90
C ASP A 30 -12.76 0.55 13.23
N ALA A 31 -12.93 0.93 11.96
CA ALA A 31 -11.88 1.60 11.21
C ALA A 31 -11.58 3.03 11.72
N LYS A 32 -12.55 3.71 12.30
CA LYS A 32 -12.39 5.07 12.87
C LYS A 32 -11.86 5.06 14.30
N TRP A 33 -11.93 3.94 14.99
CA TRP A 33 -11.44 3.82 16.35
C TRP A 33 -9.94 4.08 16.46
N LYS A 34 -9.54 4.72 17.55
CA LYS A 34 -8.16 5.02 17.91
C LYS A 34 -7.89 4.64 19.37
N PRO A 35 -6.70 4.13 19.70
CA PRO A 35 -6.33 3.88 21.10
C PRO A 35 -6.11 5.16 21.90
N THR A 36 -5.64 6.24 21.24
CA THR A 36 -5.50 7.60 21.79
C THR A 36 -5.85 8.63 20.73
N GLU A 37 -6.08 9.88 21.10
CA GLU A 37 -6.41 10.94 20.15
C GLU A 37 -5.29 11.17 19.10
N GLU A 38 -4.04 11.04 19.52
CA GLU A 38 -2.86 11.25 18.66
C GLU A 38 -2.57 10.05 17.74
N SER A 39 -3.19 8.90 18.03
CA SER A 39 -2.95 7.69 17.24
C SER A 39 -3.63 7.76 15.87
N ASN A 40 -3.03 7.12 14.88
CA ASN A 40 -3.68 6.88 13.60
C ASN A 40 -4.74 5.78 13.75
N SER A 41 -5.85 5.95 13.05
CA SER A 41 -6.90 4.93 12.92
C SER A 41 -6.57 3.94 11.79
N VAL A 42 -7.32 2.83 11.73
CA VAL A 42 -7.29 1.93 10.59
C VAL A 42 -7.69 2.66 9.29
N ALA A 43 -8.71 3.52 9.34
CA ALA A 43 -9.15 4.31 8.17
C ALA A 43 -8.03 5.22 7.65
N TRP A 44 -7.33 5.92 8.54
CA TRP A 44 -6.17 6.73 8.16
C TRP A 44 -5.08 5.88 7.49
N THR A 45 -4.78 4.71 8.07
CA THR A 45 -3.76 3.80 7.57
C THR A 45 -4.15 3.24 6.19
N LEU A 46 -5.42 2.87 5.98
CA LEU A 46 -5.93 2.42 4.68
C LEU A 46 -5.85 3.51 3.61
N ASN A 47 -6.20 4.76 3.96
CA ASN A 47 -6.03 5.89 3.05
C ASN A 47 -4.57 6.04 2.62
N HIS A 48 -3.64 5.97 3.57
CA HIS A 48 -2.21 6.04 3.30
C HIS A 48 -1.72 4.87 2.42
N MET A 49 -2.13 3.64 2.71
CA MET A 49 -1.79 2.45 1.92
C MET A 49 -2.36 2.53 0.50
N SER A 50 -3.58 3.05 0.33
CA SER A 50 -4.18 3.27 -0.98
C SER A 50 -3.34 4.21 -1.84
N ARG A 51 -2.83 5.31 -1.27
CA ARG A 51 -1.93 6.25 -1.97
C ARG A 51 -0.59 5.62 -2.32
N ILE A 52 -0.01 4.83 -1.42
CA ILE A 52 1.22 4.09 -1.70
C ILE A 52 1.01 3.15 -2.88
N ALA A 53 -0.05 2.35 -2.86
CA ALA A 53 -0.32 1.34 -3.86
C ALA A 53 -0.68 1.93 -5.24
N ASN A 54 -1.49 3.01 -5.28
CA ASN A 54 -1.98 3.61 -6.53
C ASN A 54 -1.03 4.64 -7.13
N VAL A 55 -0.21 5.30 -6.33
CA VAL A 55 0.63 6.41 -6.79
C VAL A 55 2.12 6.11 -6.60
N SER A 56 2.57 5.83 -5.37
CA SER A 56 4.00 5.74 -5.09
C SER A 56 4.66 4.55 -5.79
N ILE A 57 4.10 3.36 -5.67
CA ILE A 57 4.66 2.15 -6.31
C ILE A 57 4.62 2.25 -7.84
N PRO A 58 3.51 2.64 -8.49
CA PRO A 58 3.49 2.82 -9.94
C PRO A 58 4.49 3.87 -10.45
N ARG A 59 4.70 4.98 -9.74
CA ARG A 59 5.73 5.97 -10.08
C ARG A 59 7.12 5.35 -10.17
N ILE A 60 7.45 4.49 -9.22
CA ILE A 60 8.73 3.78 -9.19
C ILE A 60 8.82 2.78 -10.34
N ILE A 61 7.78 1.96 -10.53
CA ILE A 61 7.72 0.97 -11.61
C ILE A 61 7.91 1.63 -12.97
N MET A 62 7.25 2.75 -13.21
CA MET A 62 7.30 3.48 -14.49
C MET A 62 8.52 4.38 -14.62
N GLY A 63 9.22 4.70 -13.52
CA GLY A 63 10.28 5.73 -13.51
C GLY A 63 9.73 7.12 -13.79
N ASN A 64 8.45 7.37 -13.49
CA ASN A 64 7.75 8.63 -13.75
C ASN A 64 7.20 9.21 -12.46
N GLN A 65 7.85 10.26 -11.94
CA GLN A 65 7.47 10.92 -10.69
C GLN A 65 6.14 11.69 -10.76
N GLU A 66 5.68 12.02 -11.98
CA GLU A 66 4.43 12.77 -12.21
C GLU A 66 3.22 11.85 -12.43
N TYR A 67 3.43 10.52 -12.45
CA TYR A 67 2.33 9.58 -12.67
C TYR A 67 1.28 9.68 -11.56
N THR A 68 0.03 9.72 -11.97
CA THR A 68 -1.16 9.45 -11.14
C THR A 68 -2.13 8.60 -11.96
N PRO A 69 -2.95 7.73 -11.32
CA PRO A 69 -4.04 7.07 -12.03
C PRO A 69 -4.99 8.08 -12.68
N ALA A 70 -5.67 7.68 -13.75
CA ALA A 70 -6.74 8.50 -14.33
C ALA A 70 -7.79 8.84 -13.25
N ASP A 71 -8.26 10.08 -13.24
CA ASP A 71 -9.26 10.59 -12.30
C ASP A 71 -8.88 10.47 -10.81
N TRP A 72 -7.59 10.33 -10.50
CA TRP A 72 -7.11 10.28 -9.13
C TRP A 72 -7.25 11.66 -8.47
N PRO A 73 -7.97 11.78 -7.33
CA PRO A 73 -8.17 13.06 -6.67
C PRO A 73 -6.86 13.60 -6.08
N GLU A 74 -6.53 14.86 -6.35
CA GLU A 74 -5.34 15.50 -5.77
C GLU A 74 -5.41 15.56 -4.24
N ASP A 75 -6.61 15.72 -3.70
CA ASP A 75 -6.89 15.79 -2.27
C ASP A 75 -7.27 14.44 -1.64
N TYR A 76 -6.93 13.30 -2.28
CA TYR A 76 -7.24 11.96 -1.77
C TYR A 76 -6.85 11.78 -0.30
N ARG A 77 -5.71 12.36 0.08
CA ARG A 77 -5.19 12.30 1.44
C ARG A 77 -6.16 12.86 2.49
N ASP A 78 -6.87 13.92 2.12
CA ASP A 78 -7.68 14.73 3.05
C ASP A 78 -9.17 14.35 3.02
N LYS A 79 -9.53 13.34 2.23
CA LYS A 79 -10.88 12.82 2.11
C LYS A 79 -11.19 11.74 3.14
N ASP A 80 -12.38 11.81 3.72
CA ASP A 80 -12.95 10.75 4.58
C ASP A 80 -13.66 9.71 3.69
N TYR A 81 -12.88 8.82 3.09
CA TYR A 81 -13.41 7.72 2.28
C TYR A 81 -13.89 6.57 3.15
N THR A 82 -14.91 5.85 2.66
CA THR A 82 -15.36 4.60 3.27
C THR A 82 -14.29 3.52 3.19
N VAL A 83 -14.33 2.57 4.10
CA VAL A 83 -13.46 1.38 4.09
C VAL A 83 -13.58 0.65 2.75
N GLU A 84 -14.82 0.43 2.29
CA GLU A 84 -15.09 -0.22 1.00
C GLU A 84 -14.40 0.48 -0.16
N LYS A 85 -14.50 1.81 -0.23
CA LYS A 85 -13.85 2.60 -1.29
C LYS A 85 -12.33 2.43 -1.26
N MET A 86 -11.72 2.55 -0.09
CA MET A 86 -10.26 2.45 0.04
C MET A 86 -9.75 1.03 -0.30
N LEU A 87 -10.49 -0.01 0.10
CA LEU A 87 -10.15 -1.39 -0.25
C LEU A 87 -10.30 -1.67 -1.75
N LYS A 88 -11.32 -1.12 -2.39
CA LYS A 88 -11.50 -1.19 -3.84
C LYS A 88 -10.36 -0.52 -4.59
N ASP A 89 -9.89 0.63 -4.10
CA ASP A 89 -8.74 1.32 -4.70
C ASP A 89 -7.45 0.51 -4.54
N ILE A 90 -7.23 -0.10 -3.38
CA ILE A 90 -6.06 -0.97 -3.15
C ILE A 90 -6.11 -2.20 -4.06
N ASP A 91 -7.28 -2.81 -4.24
CA ASP A 91 -7.45 -3.97 -5.14
C ASP A 91 -7.20 -3.60 -6.61
N ALA A 92 -7.68 -2.43 -7.04
CA ALA A 92 -7.38 -1.90 -8.37
C ALA A 92 -5.87 -1.69 -8.58
N ALA A 93 -5.18 -1.15 -7.58
CA ALA A 93 -3.73 -0.96 -7.61
C ALA A 93 -2.97 -2.28 -7.75
N LYS A 94 -3.44 -3.37 -7.12
CA LYS A 94 -2.83 -4.69 -7.21
C LYS A 94 -2.59 -5.09 -8.66
N GLY A 95 -3.62 -4.99 -9.52
CA GLY A 95 -3.50 -5.34 -10.94
C GLY A 95 -2.42 -4.53 -11.67
N VAL A 96 -2.38 -3.22 -11.43
CA VAL A 96 -1.39 -2.31 -12.02
C VAL A 96 0.02 -2.66 -11.56
N VAL A 97 0.22 -2.86 -10.25
CA VAL A 97 1.51 -3.17 -9.65
C VAL A 97 2.05 -4.52 -10.14
N LEU A 98 1.25 -5.58 -10.10
CA LEU A 98 1.67 -6.91 -10.53
C LEU A 98 2.03 -6.95 -12.02
N LYS A 99 1.21 -6.32 -12.87
CA LYS A 99 1.48 -6.20 -14.30
C LYS A 99 2.73 -5.38 -14.56
N GLY A 100 2.86 -4.24 -13.86
CA GLY A 100 3.99 -3.35 -14.01
C GLY A 100 5.33 -4.03 -13.66
N ILE A 101 5.41 -4.68 -12.49
CA ILE A 101 6.60 -5.43 -12.07
C ILE A 101 6.90 -6.57 -13.06
N GLY A 102 5.86 -7.31 -13.50
CA GLY A 102 6.02 -8.42 -14.43
C GLY A 102 6.58 -8.03 -15.80
N ASN A 103 6.43 -6.78 -16.21
CA ASN A 103 6.92 -6.26 -17.48
C ASN A 103 8.35 -5.69 -17.42
N LEU A 104 8.93 -5.53 -16.22
CA LEU A 104 10.28 -4.96 -16.07
C LEU A 104 11.36 -5.96 -16.48
N THR A 105 12.31 -5.48 -17.28
CA THR A 105 13.53 -6.23 -17.60
C THR A 105 14.54 -6.21 -16.46
N SER A 106 15.57 -7.04 -16.53
CA SER A 106 16.68 -7.02 -15.55
C SER A 106 17.40 -5.68 -15.53
N GLU A 107 17.62 -5.10 -16.71
CA GLU A 107 18.27 -3.81 -16.88
C GLU A 107 17.44 -2.69 -16.24
N GLN A 108 16.13 -2.66 -16.50
CA GLN A 108 15.22 -1.68 -15.91
C GLN A 108 15.16 -1.78 -14.38
N LEU A 109 15.26 -2.99 -13.82
CA LEU A 109 15.31 -3.18 -12.36
C LEU A 109 16.60 -2.63 -11.73
N GLU A 110 17.70 -2.62 -12.46
CA GLU A 110 19.00 -2.07 -12.00
C GLU A 110 19.17 -0.57 -12.34
N GLU A 111 18.25 0.00 -13.12
CA GLU A 111 18.29 1.41 -13.48
C GLU A 111 18.13 2.30 -12.24
N GLU A 112 18.95 3.34 -12.15
CA GLU A 112 18.83 4.39 -11.13
C GLU A 112 17.70 5.35 -11.50
N ILE A 113 16.81 5.58 -10.54
CA ILE A 113 15.68 6.50 -10.65
C ILE A 113 15.73 7.54 -9.54
N PRO A 114 15.21 8.75 -9.74
CA PRO A 114 15.03 9.71 -8.66
C PRO A 114 14.10 9.12 -7.59
N LEU A 115 14.58 9.04 -6.36
CA LEU A 115 13.81 8.53 -5.24
C LEU A 115 14.30 9.17 -3.93
N TRP A 116 13.36 9.52 -3.05
CA TRP A 116 13.59 10.23 -1.81
C TRP A 116 14.35 11.56 -2.06
N ARG A 117 15.55 11.72 -1.52
CA ARG A 117 16.37 12.93 -1.70
C ARG A 117 17.58 12.69 -2.62
N GLY A 118 17.57 11.61 -3.37
CA GLY A 118 18.69 11.21 -4.23
C GLY A 118 18.24 10.31 -5.37
N THR A 119 19.04 9.30 -5.67
CA THR A 119 18.73 8.24 -6.62
C THR A 119 18.87 6.88 -5.97
N GLU A 120 18.05 5.95 -6.41
CA GLU A 120 18.09 4.56 -5.99
C GLU A 120 17.80 3.63 -7.17
N LYS A 121 18.24 2.39 -7.10
CA LYS A 121 17.85 1.39 -8.08
C LYS A 121 16.35 1.15 -8.01
N ARG A 122 15.71 1.04 -9.17
CA ARG A 122 14.27 0.80 -9.28
C ARG A 122 13.80 -0.38 -8.43
N LYS A 123 14.53 -1.51 -8.48
CA LYS A 123 14.23 -2.68 -7.63
C LYS A 123 14.22 -2.36 -6.13
N THR A 124 15.16 -1.53 -5.66
CA THR A 124 15.25 -1.11 -4.26
C THR A 124 14.03 -0.29 -3.86
N GLY A 125 13.62 0.64 -4.72
CA GLY A 125 12.41 1.44 -4.50
C GLY A 125 11.14 0.59 -4.44
N ILE A 126 10.97 -0.36 -5.37
CA ILE A 126 9.84 -1.29 -5.37
C ILE A 126 9.82 -2.10 -4.06
N PHE A 127 10.97 -2.71 -3.70
CA PHE A 127 11.10 -3.50 -2.48
C PHE A 127 10.75 -2.69 -1.23
N ALA A 128 11.28 -1.46 -1.11
CA ALA A 128 11.05 -0.59 0.03
C ALA A 128 9.57 -0.22 0.18
N TYR A 129 8.88 0.18 -0.89
CA TYR A 129 7.47 0.55 -0.82
C TYR A 129 6.52 -0.64 -0.67
N LEU A 130 6.89 -1.82 -1.14
CA LEU A 130 6.21 -3.06 -0.75
C LEU A 130 6.39 -3.33 0.76
N GLY A 131 7.57 -3.03 1.30
CA GLY A 131 7.85 -3.06 2.74
C GLY A 131 6.98 -2.10 3.55
N GLU A 132 6.73 -0.88 3.04
CA GLU A 132 5.79 0.07 3.66
C GLU A 132 4.37 -0.50 3.77
N LEU A 133 3.89 -1.17 2.73
CA LEU A 133 2.58 -1.85 2.80
C LEU A 133 2.54 -2.93 3.90
N VAL A 134 3.62 -3.69 4.07
CA VAL A 134 3.74 -4.69 5.15
C VAL A 134 3.74 -4.02 6.53
N HIS A 135 4.51 -2.92 6.68
CA HIS A 135 4.57 -2.15 7.90
C HIS A 135 3.17 -1.64 8.32
N HIS A 136 2.46 -1.02 7.41
CA HIS A 136 1.12 -0.48 7.67
C HIS A 136 0.07 -1.57 7.88
N ARG A 137 0.16 -2.70 7.17
CA ARG A 137 -0.66 -3.88 7.47
C ARG A 137 -0.46 -4.36 8.90
N GLY A 138 0.78 -4.37 9.38
CA GLY A 138 1.11 -4.71 10.78
C GLY A 138 0.47 -3.77 11.78
N GLN A 139 0.44 -2.46 11.49
CA GLN A 139 -0.25 -1.46 12.32
C GLN A 139 -1.75 -1.74 12.38
N ILE A 140 -2.41 -2.05 11.26
CA ILE A 140 -3.83 -2.42 11.23
C ILE A 140 -4.08 -3.67 12.06
N ALA A 141 -3.27 -4.71 11.93
CA ALA A 141 -3.41 -5.94 12.70
C ALA A 141 -3.29 -5.68 14.21
N TYR A 142 -2.35 -4.83 14.61
CA TYR A 142 -2.18 -4.43 16.00
C TYR A 142 -3.39 -3.66 16.54
N LEU A 143 -3.90 -2.69 15.79
CA LEU A 143 -5.08 -1.89 16.17
C LEU A 143 -6.32 -2.78 16.33
N LYS A 144 -6.59 -3.66 15.37
CA LYS A 144 -7.69 -4.64 15.46
C LYS A 144 -7.57 -5.51 16.70
N GLY A 145 -6.39 -6.07 16.95
CA GLY A 145 -6.16 -6.92 18.12
C GLY A 145 -6.32 -6.16 19.43
N THR A 146 -5.89 -4.92 19.50
CA THR A 146 -6.04 -4.07 20.69
C THR A 146 -7.49 -3.73 20.95
N GLN A 147 -8.22 -3.30 19.93
CA GLN A 147 -9.65 -2.97 20.03
C GLN A 147 -10.46 -4.18 20.49
N LYS A 148 -10.21 -5.36 19.91
CA LYS A 148 -10.88 -6.61 20.31
C LYS A 148 -10.67 -6.91 21.80
N ARG A 149 -9.41 -6.86 22.26
CA ARG A 149 -9.07 -7.13 23.67
C ARG A 149 -9.68 -6.13 24.65
N LEU A 150 -9.88 -4.89 24.25
CA LEU A 150 -10.54 -3.88 25.07
C LEU A 150 -12.04 -4.16 25.18
N LYS A 151 -12.73 -4.48 24.09
CA LYS A 151 -14.15 -4.84 24.06
C LYS A 151 -14.45 -6.11 24.89
N GLU A 152 -13.53 -7.06 24.98
CA GLU A 152 -13.68 -8.29 25.76
C GLU A 152 -13.54 -8.07 27.28
N LYS A 153 -13.12 -6.88 27.72
CA LYS A 153 -12.98 -6.50 29.14
C LYS A 153 -14.13 -5.64 29.68
N GLU A 154 -15.01 -5.17 28.81
CA GLU A 154 -16.25 -4.45 29.14
C GLU A 154 -17.41 -5.42 29.42
#